data_97fbf85c3b250b5278e5f2f77a813682
#
_entry.id   97fbf85c3b250b5278e5f2f77a813682
#
_cell.length_a   1.000
_cell.length_b   1.000
_cell.length_c   1.000
_cell.angle_alpha   90.00
_cell.angle_beta   90.00
_cell.angle_gamma   90.00
#
_symmetry.space_group_name_H-M   'P 1'
#
loop_
_entity.id
_entity.type
_entity.pdbx_description
1 polymer ?
#
loop_
_entity_poly.entity_id
_entity_poly.type
_entity_poly.pdbx_seq_one_letter_code
_entity_poly.pdbx_strand_id
1 'polypeptide(L)'
;MKLVQLFLIAIGCTVLLACNPQSSIETNAAPEPVTIQDVVSVTGGNVRGLVSANSDLKQFHGIPYAAPPTRMLRWSPPQTVLAWDDVKDGSTPGPACMQPQGQGGEFYGATGFAMDEDCLTLNVWTRAITQSDQLPVMVWIHGGALVTGQGSSYPGELLTSKGVVLVTINYRLGRFGFHAHPELSAEVATGTSGNQGLRDQIAALEWVQDNISVFGGNPNNVTIFGESAGSLSMSLLQASPLAKGLFHRVIGESGGAFQPMSYRAQATSYAKSAETLGVEFAQALVSENEDSSLQALRQISQEHILDITNSNPDFSNYDSLAIVDGEVIPEEVSTIFAKGQQSDVPVLIGSNKDEGSTFLPFFTPLFGEGLEGFNAYIKGTLPEVDISKVYPASTNEQAETAWQDVFNDVLFTYPMRVWARSMENVESDAYLYLFTWAPPIEDTEIYGSFHAAEIGYIFGNLDLFGAKPTDADREFSDTMASIWTQFAKTGNPNGENLPRWTPYSSSQENYLELGPIIQLQGEHRIQHMDLIEEAWSKRRASATTL
;
A
#
# COMPACT_ATOMS: atom_id res chain seq x y z
N MET A 1 -75.71 -31.58 0.81
CA MET A 1 -77.14 -31.42 0.97
C MET A 1 -77.50 -29.98 0.68
N LYS A 2 -78.40 -29.77 -0.33
CA LYS A 2 -79.14 -28.58 -0.73
C LYS A 2 -78.31 -27.39 -1.25
N LEU A 3 -78.25 -27.14 -2.56
CA LEU A 3 -79.25 -26.81 -3.56
C LEU A 3 -79.82 -25.38 -3.41
N VAL A 4 -79.55 -24.58 -4.48
CA VAL A 4 -80.55 -23.88 -5.34
C VAL A 4 -80.68 -22.38 -5.00
N GLN A 5 -80.73 -21.37 -5.87
CA GLN A 5 -81.11 -21.22 -7.28
C GLN A 5 -80.76 -19.81 -7.80
N LEU A 6 -80.53 -19.74 -9.08
CA LEU A 6 -80.69 -18.65 -10.03
C LEU A 6 -81.65 -17.51 -9.68
N PHE A 7 -81.32 -16.29 -10.11
CA PHE A 7 -82.26 -15.42 -10.84
C PHE A 7 -81.54 -14.50 -11.84
N LEU A 8 -81.88 -14.63 -13.08
CA LEU A 8 -81.61 -13.73 -14.20
C LEU A 8 -82.55 -12.55 -14.19
N ILE A 9 -82.05 -11.31 -14.38
CA ILE A 9 -82.85 -10.23 -15.00
C ILE A 9 -81.90 -9.44 -15.91
N ALA A 10 -82.23 -9.42 -17.20
CA ALA A 10 -81.65 -8.59 -18.23
C ALA A 10 -82.45 -7.30 -18.36
N ILE A 11 -81.77 -6.14 -18.44
CA ILE A 11 -82.38 -4.92 -19.04
C ILE A 11 -81.25 -4.01 -19.53
N GLY A 12 -81.26 -3.73 -20.81
CA GLY A 12 -81.10 -2.41 -21.42
C GLY A 12 -79.75 -1.85 -21.70
N CYS A 13 -79.33 -1.94 -22.96
CA CYS A 13 -78.33 -1.14 -23.62
C CYS A 13 -78.46 0.36 -23.42
N THR A 14 -77.37 1.04 -23.04
CA THR A 14 -77.09 2.40 -23.53
C THR A 14 -75.58 2.56 -23.67
N VAL A 15 -75.15 2.69 -24.92
CA VAL A 15 -73.81 2.99 -25.30
C VAL A 15 -73.50 4.46 -25.00
N LEU A 16 -72.64 4.74 -24.03
CA LEU A 16 -72.02 6.04 -23.87
C LEU A 16 -70.52 5.84 -24.16
N LEU A 17 -70.08 6.33 -25.32
CA LEU A 17 -68.68 6.52 -25.63
C LEU A 17 -68.11 7.53 -24.63
N ALA A 18 -67.41 7.05 -23.63
CA ALA A 18 -66.46 7.86 -22.82
C ALA A 18 -65.07 7.75 -23.42
N CYS A 19 -64.62 8.87 -23.96
CA CYS A 19 -63.21 9.05 -24.31
C CYS A 19 -62.34 8.80 -23.06
N ASN A 20 -61.51 7.76 -23.12
CA ASN A 20 -60.46 7.50 -22.15
C ASN A 20 -59.27 8.42 -22.50
N PRO A 21 -58.83 9.32 -21.62
CA PRO A 21 -57.57 9.98 -21.85
C PRO A 21 -56.46 8.91 -21.70
N GLN A 22 -55.75 8.64 -22.79
CA GLN A 22 -54.47 7.93 -22.72
C GLN A 22 -53.57 8.70 -21.77
N SER A 23 -53.38 8.17 -20.55
CA SER A 23 -52.24 8.53 -19.72
C SER A 23 -50.98 8.07 -20.46
N SER A 24 -50.28 8.99 -21.10
CA SER A 24 -48.93 8.80 -21.56
C SER A 24 -48.12 8.43 -20.32
N ILE A 25 -47.72 7.16 -20.22
CA ILE A 25 -46.64 6.76 -19.32
C ILE A 25 -45.39 7.46 -19.89
N GLU A 26 -45.02 8.58 -19.30
CA GLU A 26 -43.67 9.12 -19.48
C GLU A 26 -42.71 8.05 -18.99
N THR A 27 -42.14 7.30 -19.93
CA THR A 27 -40.94 6.52 -19.64
C THR A 27 -39.87 7.54 -19.32
N ASN A 28 -39.57 7.72 -18.03
CA ASN A 28 -38.36 8.41 -17.59
C ASN A 28 -37.17 7.71 -18.29
N ALA A 29 -36.70 8.29 -19.39
CA ALA A 29 -35.48 7.87 -20.00
C ALA A 29 -34.38 8.02 -18.92
N ALA A 30 -33.53 7.00 -18.77
CA ALA A 30 -32.37 7.12 -17.89
C ALA A 30 -31.60 8.39 -18.29
N PRO A 31 -31.12 9.19 -17.33
CA PRO A 31 -30.36 10.38 -17.62
C PRO A 31 -29.18 10.04 -18.55
N GLU A 32 -28.92 10.89 -19.54
CA GLU A 32 -27.78 10.68 -20.44
C GLU A 32 -26.46 10.65 -19.65
N PRO A 33 -25.51 9.78 -20.03
CA PRO A 33 -24.22 9.69 -19.36
C PRO A 33 -23.47 11.02 -19.37
N VAL A 34 -23.01 11.47 -18.22
CA VAL A 34 -22.21 12.70 -18.09
C VAL A 34 -20.79 12.43 -18.57
N THR A 35 -20.37 13.14 -19.63
CA THR A 35 -18.99 13.05 -20.15
C THR A 35 -18.00 13.70 -19.18
N ILE A 36 -16.85 13.05 -18.97
CA ILE A 36 -15.78 13.58 -18.12
C ILE A 36 -15.09 14.73 -18.85
N GLN A 37 -15.16 15.92 -18.30
CA GLN A 37 -14.55 17.16 -18.80
C GLN A 37 -13.13 17.36 -18.24
N ASP A 38 -12.45 18.43 -18.66
CA ASP A 38 -11.19 18.88 -18.09
C ASP A 38 -11.34 19.42 -16.64
N VAL A 39 -12.54 19.84 -16.26
CA VAL A 39 -12.88 20.26 -14.90
C VAL A 39 -13.87 19.26 -14.29
N VAL A 40 -13.52 18.74 -13.12
CA VAL A 40 -14.36 17.84 -12.33
C VAL A 40 -14.61 18.42 -10.95
N SER A 41 -15.78 18.12 -10.37
CA SER A 41 -16.13 18.51 -8.99
C SER A 41 -15.84 17.34 -8.05
N VAL A 42 -15.02 17.58 -7.04
CA VAL A 42 -14.66 16.63 -5.99
C VAL A 42 -14.96 17.23 -4.60
N THR A 43 -14.82 16.44 -3.57
CA THR A 43 -14.89 16.94 -2.19
C THR A 43 -13.87 18.08 -2.01
N GLY A 44 -14.36 19.24 -1.58
CA GLY A 44 -13.56 20.46 -1.41
C GLY A 44 -13.73 21.48 -2.54
N GLY A 45 -13.95 21.08 -3.80
CA GLY A 45 -14.14 22.05 -4.89
C GLY A 45 -13.88 21.47 -6.29
N ASN A 46 -13.58 22.37 -7.24
CA ASN A 46 -13.33 22.00 -8.63
C ASN A 46 -11.84 21.84 -8.91
N VAL A 47 -11.48 20.84 -9.74
CA VAL A 47 -10.11 20.58 -10.18
C VAL A 47 -10.07 20.51 -11.70
N ARG A 48 -9.12 21.19 -12.32
CA ARG A 48 -8.85 21.11 -13.75
C ARG A 48 -7.67 20.21 -14.02
N GLY A 49 -7.88 19.11 -14.75
CA GLY A 49 -6.84 18.18 -15.18
C GLY A 49 -6.32 18.45 -16.59
N LEU A 50 -5.39 17.59 -16.99
CA LEU A 50 -4.85 17.52 -18.34
C LEU A 50 -5.71 16.56 -19.17
N VAL A 51 -6.33 17.08 -20.23
CA VAL A 51 -7.07 16.28 -21.22
C VAL A 51 -6.42 16.50 -22.57
N SER A 52 -5.76 15.47 -23.08
CA SER A 52 -5.07 15.55 -24.36
C SER A 52 -6.06 15.47 -25.51
N ALA A 53 -5.95 16.38 -26.50
CA ALA A 53 -6.74 16.31 -27.71
C ALA A 53 -6.41 15.09 -28.61
N ASN A 54 -5.24 14.47 -28.40
CA ASN A 54 -4.71 13.37 -29.21
C ASN A 54 -4.75 12.02 -28.46
N SER A 55 -5.25 11.99 -27.24
CA SER A 55 -5.31 10.79 -26.41
C SER A 55 -6.60 10.81 -25.57
N ASP A 56 -7.16 9.64 -25.31
CA ASP A 56 -8.29 9.45 -24.40
C ASP A 56 -7.88 9.54 -22.91
N LEU A 57 -6.56 9.60 -22.64
CA LEU A 57 -6.04 9.72 -21.28
C LEU A 57 -6.31 11.10 -20.68
N LYS A 58 -6.87 11.09 -19.49
CA LYS A 58 -7.10 12.26 -18.64
C LYS A 58 -6.30 12.09 -17.35
N GLN A 59 -5.65 13.16 -16.91
CA GLN A 59 -4.78 13.16 -15.74
C GLN A 59 -5.18 14.33 -14.83
N PHE A 60 -5.34 14.05 -13.54
CA PHE A 60 -5.66 15.04 -12.53
C PHE A 60 -4.67 14.84 -11.38
N HIS A 61 -3.84 15.82 -11.12
CA HIS A 61 -2.74 15.74 -10.17
C HIS A 61 -2.94 16.67 -8.97
N GLY A 62 -2.27 16.37 -7.86
CA GLY A 62 -2.21 17.24 -6.69
C GLY A 62 -3.58 17.52 -6.06
N ILE A 63 -4.53 16.58 -6.13
CA ILE A 63 -5.87 16.73 -5.55
C ILE A 63 -5.76 16.53 -4.03
N PRO A 64 -6.12 17.53 -3.19
CA PRO A 64 -6.12 17.34 -1.75
C PRO A 64 -7.23 16.36 -1.33
N TYR A 65 -6.88 15.39 -0.49
CA TYR A 65 -7.83 14.45 0.11
C TYR A 65 -8.06 14.69 1.61
N ALA A 66 -7.18 15.50 2.23
CA ALA A 66 -7.29 15.94 3.61
C ALA A 66 -6.80 17.40 3.77
N ALA A 67 -7.11 18.00 4.91
CA ALA A 67 -6.56 19.30 5.26
C ALA A 67 -5.04 19.23 5.48
N PRO A 68 -4.28 20.31 5.20
CA PRO A 68 -2.84 20.37 5.45
C PRO A 68 -2.47 19.99 6.89
N PRO A 69 -1.66 18.94 7.13
CA PRO A 69 -1.29 18.50 8.47
C PRO A 69 -0.15 19.32 9.06
N THR A 70 -0.28 20.65 9.01
CA THR A 70 0.74 21.63 9.39
C THR A 70 0.44 22.26 10.74
N ARG A 71 1.45 22.79 11.41
CA ARG A 71 1.31 23.55 12.67
C ARG A 71 0.48 22.78 13.71
N MET A 72 -0.69 23.31 14.09
CA MET A 72 -1.56 22.69 15.10
C MET A 72 -2.12 21.33 14.68
N LEU A 73 -2.13 21.02 13.39
CA LEU A 73 -2.54 19.71 12.85
C LEU A 73 -1.37 18.75 12.64
N ARG A 74 -0.12 19.21 12.86
CA ARG A 74 1.04 18.31 12.81
C ARG A 74 0.86 17.18 13.81
N TRP A 75 1.10 15.93 13.37
CA TRP A 75 0.91 14.68 14.12
C TRP A 75 -0.54 14.35 14.54
N SER A 76 -1.50 15.21 14.19
CA SER A 76 -2.92 14.89 14.40
C SER A 76 -3.43 13.91 13.32
N PRO A 77 -4.53 13.16 13.58
CA PRO A 77 -5.24 12.43 12.53
C PRO A 77 -5.60 13.37 11.37
N PRO A 78 -5.65 12.85 10.12
CA PRO A 78 -6.07 13.66 8.97
C PRO A 78 -7.46 14.27 9.21
N GLN A 79 -7.61 15.53 8.81
CA GLN A 79 -8.87 16.25 8.94
C GLN A 79 -9.53 16.40 7.57
N THR A 80 -10.84 16.63 7.56
CA THR A 80 -11.60 16.88 6.33
C THR A 80 -10.95 17.97 5.50
N VAL A 81 -10.87 17.75 4.19
CA VAL A 81 -10.31 18.70 3.25
C VAL A 81 -11.01 20.06 3.34
N LEU A 82 -10.23 21.14 3.27
CA LEU A 82 -10.77 22.50 3.28
C LEU A 82 -11.39 22.83 1.92
N ALA A 83 -12.58 23.41 1.92
CA ALA A 83 -13.23 23.83 0.69
C ALA A 83 -12.47 24.99 0.03
N TRP A 84 -12.48 25.03 -1.30
CA TRP A 84 -11.94 26.10 -2.13
C TRP A 84 -12.94 26.57 -3.19
N ASP A 85 -12.96 27.87 -3.49
CA ASP A 85 -13.92 28.50 -4.40
C ASP A 85 -13.44 28.51 -5.86
N ASP A 86 -12.13 28.65 -6.09
CA ASP A 86 -11.55 28.69 -7.43
C ASP A 86 -11.34 27.29 -7.99
N VAL A 87 -11.16 27.16 -9.31
CA VAL A 87 -10.77 25.90 -9.94
C VAL A 87 -9.28 25.66 -9.69
N LYS A 88 -8.95 24.63 -8.90
CA LYS A 88 -7.55 24.22 -8.69
C LYS A 88 -6.93 23.72 -9.99
N ASP A 89 -5.67 24.08 -10.20
CA ASP A 89 -4.86 23.51 -11.27
C ASP A 89 -4.37 22.11 -10.90
N GLY A 90 -4.87 21.10 -11.58
CA GLY A 90 -4.48 19.70 -11.45
C GLY A 90 -3.56 19.24 -12.59
N SER A 91 -2.81 20.14 -13.20
CA SER A 91 -1.85 19.80 -14.25
C SER A 91 -0.50 19.30 -13.71
N THR A 92 -0.19 19.57 -12.43
CA THR A 92 1.07 19.20 -11.80
C THR A 92 0.81 18.49 -10.47
N PRO A 93 1.63 17.48 -10.12
CA PRO A 93 1.56 16.84 -8.81
C PRO A 93 1.78 17.82 -7.65
N GLY A 94 1.19 17.51 -6.49
CA GLY A 94 1.50 18.19 -5.23
C GLY A 94 2.93 17.88 -4.75
N PRO A 95 3.43 18.58 -3.74
CA PRO A 95 4.74 18.31 -3.16
C PRO A 95 4.78 16.92 -2.53
N ALA A 96 5.96 16.30 -2.50
CA ALA A 96 6.19 15.12 -1.70
C ALA A 96 6.10 15.45 -0.20
N CYS A 97 5.76 14.47 0.62
CA CYS A 97 5.81 14.64 2.07
C CYS A 97 7.25 14.80 2.57
N MET A 98 7.42 15.47 3.71
CA MET A 98 8.72 15.70 4.33
C MET A 98 9.46 14.38 4.54
N GLN A 99 10.66 14.27 3.99
CA GLN A 99 11.47 13.05 3.97
C GLN A 99 12.95 13.36 3.73
N PRO A 100 13.89 12.47 4.11
CA PRO A 100 15.29 12.63 3.74
C PRO A 100 15.47 12.47 2.23
N GLN A 101 16.24 13.37 1.61
CA GLN A 101 16.60 13.27 0.19
C GLN A 101 17.90 12.46 0.02
N GLY A 102 17.99 11.67 -1.05
CA GLY A 102 19.18 10.86 -1.36
C GLY A 102 19.38 9.65 -0.45
N GLN A 103 18.52 9.43 0.53
CA GLN A 103 18.54 8.22 1.33
C GLN A 103 18.02 7.06 0.45
N GLY A 104 18.83 6.00 0.38
CA GLY A 104 18.54 4.89 -0.55
C GLY A 104 19.62 4.72 -1.62
N GLY A 105 20.67 5.56 -1.58
CA GLY A 105 21.83 5.44 -2.47
C GLY A 105 21.47 5.63 -3.93
N GLU A 106 22.23 4.97 -4.80
CA GLU A 106 22.11 5.11 -6.25
C GLU A 106 20.80 4.51 -6.81
N PHE A 107 20.29 3.46 -6.16
CA PHE A 107 19.07 2.77 -6.61
C PHE A 107 17.78 3.47 -6.19
N TYR A 108 17.67 3.89 -4.92
CA TYR A 108 16.39 4.31 -4.33
C TYR A 108 16.39 5.78 -3.90
N GLY A 109 17.54 6.46 -3.97
CA GLY A 109 17.74 7.80 -3.45
C GLY A 109 17.29 8.92 -4.38
N ALA A 110 16.01 9.18 -4.49
CA ALA A 110 15.50 10.32 -5.25
C ALA A 110 15.87 11.65 -4.61
N THR A 111 16.21 12.66 -5.43
CA THR A 111 16.56 14.02 -5.00
C THR A 111 15.94 15.06 -5.93
N GLY A 112 15.93 16.33 -5.47
CA GLY A 112 15.57 17.47 -6.32
C GLY A 112 14.08 17.70 -6.53
N PHE A 113 13.20 17.02 -5.78
CA PHE A 113 11.77 17.28 -5.78
C PHE A 113 11.35 18.22 -4.63
N ALA A 114 10.25 18.95 -4.85
CA ALA A 114 9.70 19.84 -3.82
C ALA A 114 9.03 19.01 -2.70
N MET A 115 9.25 19.42 -1.45
CA MET A 115 8.64 18.80 -0.28
C MET A 115 7.91 19.83 0.56
N ASP A 116 6.83 19.42 1.20
CA ASP A 116 6.08 20.22 2.17
C ASP A 116 5.34 19.31 3.15
N GLU A 117 4.98 19.80 4.34
CA GLU A 117 4.02 19.10 5.20
C GLU A 117 2.60 19.13 4.59
N ASP A 118 2.26 20.15 3.77
CA ASP A 118 1.02 20.18 2.99
C ASP A 118 1.12 19.27 1.76
N CYS A 119 1.20 17.99 2.01
CA CYS A 119 1.47 16.95 1.01
C CYS A 119 0.36 15.92 0.83
N LEU A 120 -0.76 16.02 1.59
CA LEU A 120 -1.84 15.02 1.57
C LEU A 120 -2.67 15.17 0.30
N THR A 121 -2.05 14.82 -0.81
CA THR A 121 -2.62 14.89 -2.16
C THR A 121 -2.55 13.53 -2.85
N LEU A 122 -3.40 13.36 -3.86
CA LEU A 122 -3.42 12.21 -4.74
C LEU A 122 -3.49 12.63 -6.20
N ASN A 123 -3.22 11.65 -7.09
CA ASN A 123 -3.31 11.83 -8.53
C ASN A 123 -4.26 10.78 -9.11
N VAL A 124 -4.97 11.12 -10.18
CA VAL A 124 -5.92 10.23 -10.86
C VAL A 124 -5.61 10.19 -12.35
N TRP A 125 -5.47 9.01 -12.92
CA TRP A 125 -5.40 8.76 -14.35
C TRP A 125 -6.62 7.94 -14.78
N THR A 126 -7.28 8.35 -15.86
CA THR A 126 -8.42 7.64 -16.41
C THR A 126 -8.52 7.76 -17.91
N ARG A 127 -9.02 6.70 -18.56
CA ARG A 127 -9.46 6.70 -19.95
C ARG A 127 -10.97 6.56 -20.09
N ALA A 128 -11.70 6.63 -19.00
CA ALA A 128 -13.15 6.64 -19.02
C ALA A 128 -13.68 7.83 -19.85
N ILE A 129 -14.73 7.59 -20.62
CA ILE A 129 -15.38 8.61 -21.44
C ILE A 129 -16.44 9.32 -20.60
N THR A 130 -17.18 8.56 -19.80
CA THR A 130 -18.30 9.04 -19.00
C THR A 130 -18.14 8.63 -17.53
N GLN A 131 -18.83 9.35 -16.66
CA GLN A 131 -18.88 9.01 -15.22
C GLN A 131 -19.57 7.66 -14.96
N SER A 132 -20.36 7.14 -15.91
CA SER A 132 -21.07 5.85 -15.81
C SER A 132 -20.27 4.65 -16.33
N ASP A 133 -19.03 4.81 -16.76
CA ASP A 133 -18.22 3.71 -17.30
C ASP A 133 -17.85 2.66 -16.24
N GLN A 134 -17.84 3.06 -14.95
CA GLN A 134 -17.67 2.17 -13.79
C GLN A 134 -16.43 1.26 -13.91
N LEU A 135 -15.30 1.82 -14.36
CA LEU A 135 -14.05 1.09 -14.49
C LEU A 135 -13.53 0.64 -13.12
N PRO A 136 -12.89 -0.53 -13.01
CA PRO A 136 -12.17 -0.92 -11.80
C PRO A 136 -11.13 0.14 -11.42
N VAL A 137 -10.95 0.35 -10.11
CA VAL A 137 -10.02 1.34 -9.57
C VAL A 137 -8.83 0.63 -8.95
N MET A 138 -7.62 1.08 -9.27
CA MET A 138 -6.39 0.64 -8.64
C MET A 138 -5.78 1.81 -7.87
N VAL A 139 -5.54 1.65 -6.56
CA VAL A 139 -4.97 2.68 -5.69
C VAL A 139 -3.58 2.26 -5.28
N TRP A 140 -2.57 2.98 -5.77
CA TRP A 140 -1.16 2.74 -5.46
C TRP A 140 -0.72 3.44 -4.19
N ILE A 141 -0.11 2.69 -3.29
CA ILE A 141 0.57 3.17 -2.09
C ILE A 141 2.05 2.86 -2.24
N HIS A 142 2.86 3.90 -2.35
CA HIS A 142 4.29 3.78 -2.64
C HIS A 142 5.09 3.16 -1.49
N GLY A 143 6.23 2.56 -1.82
CA GLY A 143 7.22 2.06 -0.89
C GLY A 143 8.11 3.13 -0.28
N GLY A 144 9.34 2.73 0.11
CA GLY A 144 10.33 3.60 0.73
C GLY A 144 10.34 3.52 2.25
N ALA A 145 10.10 2.33 2.81
CA ALA A 145 10.21 2.00 4.24
C ALA A 145 9.33 2.87 5.17
N LEU A 146 8.24 3.46 4.68
CA LEU A 146 7.42 4.48 5.35
C LEU A 146 8.18 5.78 5.67
N VAL A 147 9.34 5.98 5.09
CA VAL A 147 10.28 7.08 5.35
C VAL A 147 10.46 7.98 4.13
N THR A 148 10.44 7.40 2.93
CA THR A 148 10.66 8.10 1.64
C THR A 148 9.57 7.72 0.64
N GLY A 149 9.56 8.41 -0.50
CA GLY A 149 8.68 8.12 -1.63
C GLY A 149 7.63 9.20 -1.88
N GLN A 150 6.95 9.06 -3.01
CA GLN A 150 5.87 9.97 -3.44
C GLN A 150 5.00 9.31 -4.51
N GLY A 151 3.72 9.61 -4.53
CA GLY A 151 2.77 9.06 -5.50
C GLY A 151 3.02 9.48 -6.95
N SER A 152 3.64 10.63 -7.16
CA SER A 152 3.90 11.17 -8.51
C SER A 152 5.00 10.46 -9.30
N SER A 153 5.75 9.56 -8.67
CA SER A 153 6.82 8.80 -9.35
C SER A 153 6.31 7.67 -10.26
N TYR A 154 5.02 7.40 -10.27
CA TYR A 154 4.44 6.23 -10.93
C TYR A 154 3.49 6.66 -12.06
N PRO A 155 3.86 6.40 -13.35
CA PRO A 155 3.06 6.79 -14.51
C PRO A 155 1.81 5.91 -14.68
N GLY A 156 0.70 6.49 -15.14
CA GLY A 156 -0.57 5.78 -15.25
C GLY A 156 -0.93 5.26 -16.65
N GLU A 157 -0.09 5.48 -17.64
CA GLU A 157 -0.39 5.26 -19.06
C GLU A 157 -0.66 3.79 -19.38
N LEU A 158 0.20 2.87 -18.90
CA LEU A 158 0.09 1.45 -19.21
C LEU A 158 -1.12 0.84 -18.51
N LEU A 159 -1.25 1.01 -17.20
CA LEU A 159 -2.34 0.41 -16.44
C LEU A 159 -3.71 0.91 -16.91
N THR A 160 -3.86 2.22 -17.15
CA THR A 160 -5.12 2.77 -17.66
C THR A 160 -5.46 2.30 -19.07
N SER A 161 -4.45 1.97 -19.90
CA SER A 161 -4.67 1.38 -21.23
C SER A 161 -5.29 -0.01 -21.15
N LYS A 162 -5.18 -0.68 -20.01
CA LYS A 162 -5.80 -1.98 -19.71
C LYS A 162 -7.22 -1.84 -19.15
N GLY A 163 -7.79 -0.64 -19.09
CA GLY A 163 -9.19 -0.39 -18.72
C GLY A 163 -9.43 -0.34 -17.21
N VAL A 164 -8.56 0.32 -16.48
CA VAL A 164 -8.71 0.67 -15.06
C VAL A 164 -8.56 2.19 -14.86
N VAL A 165 -9.06 2.70 -13.76
CA VAL A 165 -8.69 4.01 -13.23
C VAL A 165 -7.53 3.80 -12.26
N LEU A 166 -6.45 4.55 -12.41
CA LEU A 166 -5.33 4.54 -11.47
C LEU A 166 -5.40 5.76 -10.55
N VAL A 167 -5.19 5.52 -9.27
CA VAL A 167 -4.97 6.55 -8.25
C VAL A 167 -3.61 6.30 -7.62
N THR A 168 -2.79 7.34 -7.42
CA THR A 168 -1.57 7.26 -6.61
C THR A 168 -1.64 8.31 -5.50
N ILE A 169 -1.23 7.95 -4.29
CA ILE A 169 -1.39 8.81 -3.13
C ILE A 169 -0.04 9.18 -2.51
N ASN A 170 0.03 10.37 -1.90
CA ASN A 170 1.02 10.68 -0.88
C ASN A 170 0.43 10.37 0.50
N TYR A 171 1.27 10.10 1.49
CA TYR A 171 0.93 9.94 2.91
C TYR A 171 2.11 10.39 3.76
N ARG A 172 1.88 10.84 4.99
CA ARG A 172 2.96 11.31 5.88
C ARG A 172 3.94 10.19 6.21
N LEU A 173 5.22 10.56 6.23
CA LEU A 173 6.35 9.63 6.31
C LEU A 173 7.16 9.86 7.60
N GLY A 174 7.94 8.85 8.00
CA GLY A 174 8.88 8.93 9.11
C GLY A 174 8.28 9.57 10.37
N ARG A 175 9.00 10.48 10.97
CA ARG A 175 8.56 11.19 12.19
C ARG A 175 7.34 12.09 11.98
N PHE A 176 6.99 12.48 10.77
CA PHE A 176 5.77 13.23 10.49
C PHE A 176 4.52 12.36 10.45
N GLY A 177 4.65 11.09 10.01
CA GLY A 177 3.55 10.15 9.86
C GLY A 177 3.43 9.11 10.96
N PHE A 178 4.53 8.80 11.67
CA PHE A 178 4.58 7.67 12.60
C PHE A 178 5.17 8.03 13.98
N HIS A 179 5.02 9.27 14.39
CA HIS A 179 5.44 9.74 15.72
C HIS A 179 4.35 9.47 16.77
N ALA A 180 4.65 8.61 17.76
CA ALA A 180 3.82 8.38 18.92
C ALA A 180 4.31 9.25 20.09
N HIS A 181 3.38 9.84 20.85
CA HIS A 181 3.71 10.63 22.05
C HIS A 181 2.53 10.59 23.02
N PRO A 182 2.74 10.53 24.37
CA PRO A 182 1.64 10.50 25.33
C PRO A 182 0.68 11.69 25.22
N GLU A 183 1.19 12.90 24.97
CA GLU A 183 0.34 14.09 24.79
C GLU A 183 -0.48 14.01 23.50
N LEU A 184 0.09 13.47 22.39
CA LEU A 184 -0.66 13.23 21.16
C LEU A 184 -1.78 12.21 21.39
N SER A 185 -1.49 11.13 22.11
CA SER A 185 -2.50 10.13 22.48
C SER A 185 -3.61 10.75 23.33
N ALA A 186 -3.28 11.68 24.24
CA ALA A 186 -4.26 12.36 25.08
C ALA A 186 -5.18 13.35 24.34
N GLU A 187 -4.77 13.86 23.18
CA GLU A 187 -5.60 14.75 22.36
C GLU A 187 -6.72 14.04 21.61
N VAL A 188 -6.60 12.72 21.41
CA VAL A 188 -7.54 11.94 20.61
C VAL A 188 -8.48 11.15 21.52
N ALA A 189 -9.77 11.12 21.21
CA ALA A 189 -10.76 10.45 22.04
C ALA A 189 -10.49 8.94 22.26
N THR A 190 -9.81 8.31 21.31
CA THR A 190 -9.41 6.89 21.35
C THR A 190 -8.12 6.66 22.15
N GLY A 191 -7.41 7.73 22.51
CA GLY A 191 -6.17 7.62 23.29
C GLY A 191 -4.99 7.05 22.47
N THR A 192 -4.94 7.26 21.16
CA THR A 192 -3.93 6.65 20.28
C THR A 192 -3.12 7.67 19.47
N SER A 193 -1.85 7.34 19.20
CA SER A 193 -0.95 8.10 18.30
C SER A 193 0.05 7.13 17.65
N GLY A 194 0.79 7.61 16.64
CA GLY A 194 1.89 6.86 16.01
C GLY A 194 1.58 6.24 14.66
N ASN A 195 0.32 6.15 14.22
CA ASN A 195 -0.08 5.57 12.93
C ASN A 195 -0.76 6.60 12.01
N GLN A 196 -0.32 7.86 12.05
CA GLN A 196 -0.97 8.92 11.27
C GLN A 196 -0.80 8.70 9.76
N GLY A 197 0.36 8.18 9.31
CA GLY A 197 0.56 7.82 7.91
C GLY A 197 -0.41 6.74 7.40
N LEU A 198 -0.77 5.75 8.24
CA LEU A 198 -1.83 4.78 7.90
C LEU A 198 -3.21 5.44 7.89
N ARG A 199 -3.49 6.38 8.80
CA ARG A 199 -4.74 7.14 8.78
C ARG A 199 -4.85 8.00 7.53
N ASP A 200 -3.74 8.54 7.02
CA ASP A 200 -3.71 9.28 5.76
C ASP A 200 -4.08 8.37 4.58
N GLN A 201 -3.53 7.14 4.55
CA GLN A 201 -3.90 6.14 3.54
C GLN A 201 -5.39 5.78 3.61
N ILE A 202 -5.94 5.61 4.82
CA ILE A 202 -7.38 5.37 5.01
C ILE A 202 -8.21 6.56 4.51
N ALA A 203 -7.83 7.80 4.86
CA ALA A 203 -8.52 9.01 4.39
C ALA A 203 -8.48 9.15 2.86
N ALA A 204 -7.38 8.77 2.22
CA ALA A 204 -7.29 8.73 0.76
C ALA A 204 -8.24 7.67 0.16
N LEU A 205 -8.42 6.51 0.81
CA LEU A 205 -9.38 5.49 0.39
C LEU A 205 -10.84 5.95 0.60
N GLU A 206 -11.13 6.65 1.69
CA GLU A 206 -12.44 7.29 1.92
C GLU A 206 -12.72 8.33 0.81
N TRP A 207 -11.71 9.15 0.46
CA TRP A 207 -11.83 10.07 -0.67
C TRP A 207 -12.14 9.34 -1.98
N VAL A 208 -11.51 8.20 -2.24
CA VAL A 208 -11.78 7.36 -3.43
C VAL A 208 -13.24 6.89 -3.43
N GLN A 209 -13.76 6.43 -2.29
CA GLN A 209 -15.17 6.02 -2.17
C GLN A 209 -16.12 7.16 -2.54
N ASP A 210 -15.84 8.37 -2.08
CA ASP A 210 -16.71 9.53 -2.27
C ASP A 210 -16.63 10.14 -3.67
N ASN A 211 -15.46 10.05 -4.33
CA ASN A 211 -15.16 10.89 -5.50
C ASN A 211 -14.85 10.14 -6.79
N ILE A 212 -14.41 8.87 -6.75
CA ILE A 212 -13.83 8.23 -7.94
C ILE A 212 -14.82 8.05 -9.09
N SER A 213 -16.11 8.08 -8.81
CA SER A 213 -17.18 7.98 -9.82
C SER A 213 -17.16 9.16 -10.81
N VAL A 214 -16.74 10.37 -10.39
CA VAL A 214 -16.65 11.52 -11.31
C VAL A 214 -15.54 11.35 -12.35
N PHE A 215 -14.61 10.42 -12.10
CA PHE A 215 -13.53 10.01 -13.02
C PHE A 215 -13.88 8.72 -13.79
N GLY A 216 -15.12 8.23 -13.68
CA GLY A 216 -15.58 7.00 -14.32
C GLY A 216 -15.15 5.71 -13.62
N GLY A 217 -14.59 5.80 -12.42
CA GLY A 217 -14.24 4.66 -11.59
C GLY A 217 -15.42 4.11 -10.78
N ASN A 218 -15.35 2.83 -10.43
CA ASN A 218 -16.34 2.15 -9.60
C ASN A 218 -15.86 2.08 -8.14
N PRO A 219 -16.46 2.82 -7.20
CA PRO A 219 -16.08 2.78 -5.79
C PRO A 219 -16.32 1.39 -5.14
N ASN A 220 -17.17 0.55 -5.74
CA ASN A 220 -17.41 -0.82 -5.28
C ASN A 220 -16.47 -1.85 -5.94
N ASN A 221 -15.44 -1.40 -6.67
CA ASN A 221 -14.45 -2.26 -7.31
C ASN A 221 -13.05 -1.64 -7.20
N VAL A 222 -12.57 -1.49 -5.97
CA VAL A 222 -11.29 -0.87 -5.62
C VAL A 222 -10.29 -1.95 -5.24
N THR A 223 -9.12 -1.93 -5.89
CA THR A 223 -7.95 -2.75 -5.55
C THR A 223 -6.87 -1.81 -5.00
N ILE A 224 -6.42 -2.06 -3.78
CA ILE A 224 -5.22 -1.39 -3.25
C ILE A 224 -4.00 -2.20 -3.63
N PHE A 225 -2.92 -1.53 -4.01
CA PHE A 225 -1.67 -2.21 -4.36
C PHE A 225 -0.45 -1.36 -3.99
N GLY A 226 0.67 -2.03 -3.75
CA GLY A 226 1.89 -1.35 -3.34
C GLY A 226 3.06 -2.31 -3.19
N GLU A 227 4.26 -1.73 -3.26
CA GLU A 227 5.51 -2.44 -3.18
C GLU A 227 6.27 -2.06 -1.89
N SER A 228 7.07 -2.99 -1.33
CA SER A 228 7.90 -2.73 -0.15
C SER A 228 7.07 -2.26 1.06
N ALA A 229 7.33 -1.06 1.57
CA ALA A 229 6.51 -0.44 2.61
C ALA A 229 5.07 -0.18 2.14
N GLY A 230 4.82 -0.01 0.84
CA GLY A 230 3.48 -0.01 0.27
C GLY A 230 2.80 -1.35 0.46
N SER A 231 3.46 -2.47 0.17
CA SER A 231 2.97 -3.82 0.43
C SER A 231 2.78 -4.10 1.93
N LEU A 232 3.71 -3.64 2.76
CA LEU A 232 3.55 -3.67 4.23
C LEU A 232 2.26 -2.93 4.63
N SER A 233 1.99 -1.75 4.05
CA SER A 233 0.74 -1.01 4.25
C SER A 233 -0.49 -1.81 3.81
N MET A 234 -0.40 -2.62 2.73
CA MET A 234 -1.50 -3.48 2.29
C MET A 234 -1.92 -4.46 3.39
N SER A 235 -0.97 -5.15 4.03
CA SER A 235 -1.25 -6.08 5.13
C SER A 235 -1.79 -5.38 6.37
N LEU A 236 -1.29 -4.17 6.68
CA LEU A 236 -1.78 -3.32 7.77
C LEU A 236 -3.22 -2.85 7.52
N LEU A 237 -3.52 -2.36 6.32
CA LEU A 237 -4.88 -1.93 5.95
C LEU A 237 -5.86 -3.11 5.92
N GLN A 238 -5.43 -4.29 5.46
CA GLN A 238 -6.25 -5.51 5.51
C GLN A 238 -6.54 -5.94 6.96
N ALA A 239 -5.62 -5.71 7.90
CA ALA A 239 -5.79 -5.97 9.32
C ALA A 239 -6.60 -4.88 10.05
N SER A 240 -6.66 -3.66 9.51
CA SER A 240 -7.28 -2.52 10.18
C SER A 240 -8.80 -2.53 10.10
N PRO A 241 -9.52 -2.47 11.23
CA PRO A 241 -10.97 -2.33 11.21
C PRO A 241 -11.44 -1.01 10.60
N LEU A 242 -10.61 0.03 10.60
CA LEU A 242 -10.92 1.35 10.05
C LEU A 242 -10.90 1.37 8.51
N ALA A 243 -10.17 0.45 7.88
CA ALA A 243 -10.11 0.35 6.42
C ALA A 243 -11.14 -0.64 5.83
N LYS A 244 -11.92 -1.30 6.70
CA LYS A 244 -12.89 -2.33 6.27
C LYS A 244 -13.96 -1.77 5.35
N GLY A 245 -14.08 -2.37 4.15
CA GLY A 245 -15.08 -1.99 3.15
C GLY A 245 -14.62 -0.86 2.21
N LEU A 246 -13.42 -0.27 2.42
CA LEU A 246 -12.88 0.77 1.53
C LEU A 246 -12.20 0.18 0.28
N PHE A 247 -11.87 -1.10 0.30
CA PHE A 247 -11.28 -1.83 -0.83
C PHE A 247 -11.85 -3.25 -0.93
N HIS A 248 -11.67 -3.88 -2.08
CA HIS A 248 -12.28 -5.14 -2.47
C HIS A 248 -11.24 -6.19 -2.88
N ARG A 249 -9.98 -5.79 -3.08
CA ARG A 249 -8.83 -6.65 -3.43
C ARG A 249 -7.54 -6.01 -2.98
N VAL A 250 -6.52 -6.85 -2.82
CA VAL A 250 -5.19 -6.40 -2.40
C VAL A 250 -4.14 -7.01 -3.33
N ILE A 251 -3.17 -6.19 -3.79
CA ILE A 251 -1.93 -6.69 -4.39
C ILE A 251 -0.78 -6.21 -3.52
N GLY A 252 0.02 -7.14 -3.01
CA GLY A 252 1.19 -6.86 -2.18
C GLY A 252 2.48 -7.33 -2.85
N GLU A 253 3.38 -6.41 -3.09
CA GLU A 253 4.64 -6.64 -3.78
C GLU A 253 5.81 -6.45 -2.80
N SER A 254 6.48 -7.54 -2.42
CA SER A 254 7.70 -7.51 -1.61
C SER A 254 7.57 -6.81 -0.25
N GLY A 255 6.73 -7.34 0.66
CA GLY A 255 6.62 -6.84 2.02
C GLY A 255 5.31 -7.19 2.75
N GLY A 256 5.38 -7.32 4.07
CA GLY A 256 4.21 -7.57 4.93
C GLY A 256 4.54 -7.42 6.41
N ALA A 257 3.57 -7.01 7.21
CA ALA A 257 3.74 -6.72 8.65
C ALA A 257 3.58 -7.98 9.53
N PHE A 258 4.25 -9.08 9.17
CA PHE A 258 4.14 -10.36 9.90
C PHE A 258 5.29 -10.63 10.89
N GLN A 259 6.27 -9.72 10.99
CA GLN A 259 7.28 -9.72 12.04
C GLN A 259 6.66 -9.27 13.38
N PRO A 260 7.35 -9.51 14.53
CA PRO A 260 6.96 -8.91 15.81
C PRO A 260 6.93 -7.39 15.74
N MET A 261 5.84 -6.77 16.19
CA MET A 261 5.59 -5.34 16.11
C MET A 261 5.89 -4.64 17.42
N SER A 262 6.24 -3.35 17.36
CA SER A 262 6.30 -2.46 18.52
C SER A 262 4.89 -2.05 18.96
N TYR A 263 4.75 -1.76 20.25
CA TYR A 263 3.49 -1.30 20.84
C TYR A 263 3.55 0.18 21.20
N ARG A 264 2.41 0.86 21.13
CA ARG A 264 2.30 2.29 21.44
C ARG A 264 2.83 2.63 22.84
N ALA A 265 2.29 1.99 23.89
CA ALA A 265 2.58 2.36 25.27
C ALA A 265 3.31 1.26 26.09
N GLN A 266 3.45 0.07 25.51
CA GLN A 266 4.06 -1.08 26.21
C GLN A 266 5.44 -1.37 25.62
N ALA A 267 6.46 -1.45 26.48
CA ALA A 267 7.75 -2.00 26.10
C ALA A 267 7.70 -3.53 26.08
N THR A 268 8.52 -4.11 25.21
CA THR A 268 8.73 -5.57 25.12
C THR A 268 10.18 -5.90 25.49
N SER A 269 10.53 -7.19 25.53
CA SER A 269 11.91 -7.63 25.73
C SER A 269 12.86 -7.21 24.60
N TYR A 270 12.32 -6.85 23.44
CA TYR A 270 13.06 -6.53 22.22
C TYR A 270 12.89 -5.08 21.72
N ALA A 271 11.94 -4.30 22.28
CA ALA A 271 11.70 -2.92 21.86
C ALA A 271 11.18 -2.04 22.99
N LYS A 272 11.62 -0.77 23.03
CA LYS A 272 10.96 0.28 23.81
C LYS A 272 9.52 0.51 23.28
N SER A 273 8.64 1.07 24.12
CA SER A 273 7.35 1.54 23.61
C SER A 273 7.54 2.72 22.66
N ALA A 274 6.65 2.87 21.66
CA ALA A 274 6.73 3.95 20.70
C ALA A 274 6.55 5.34 21.37
N GLU A 275 5.73 5.43 22.42
CA GLU A 275 5.59 6.67 23.20
C GLU A 275 6.86 7.02 23.97
N THR A 276 7.62 6.04 24.47
CA THR A 276 8.94 6.29 25.10
C THR A 276 9.91 6.87 24.08
N LEU A 277 10.04 6.24 22.91
CA LEU A 277 10.88 6.75 21.82
C LEU A 277 10.44 8.15 21.35
N GLY A 278 9.13 8.40 21.35
CA GLY A 278 8.59 9.71 20.99
C GLY A 278 8.93 10.80 22.00
N VAL A 279 8.91 10.52 23.30
CA VAL A 279 9.35 11.47 24.33
C VAL A 279 10.85 11.75 24.22
N GLU A 280 11.68 10.72 24.02
CA GLU A 280 13.12 10.88 23.80
C GLU A 280 13.40 11.76 22.56
N PHE A 281 12.67 11.54 21.47
CA PHE A 281 12.78 12.36 20.25
C PHE A 281 12.32 13.81 20.49
N ALA A 282 11.19 14.02 21.18
CA ALA A 282 10.70 15.33 21.54
C ALA A 282 11.71 16.15 22.35
N GLN A 283 12.44 15.51 23.25
CA GLN A 283 13.51 16.11 24.03
C GLN A 283 14.73 16.49 23.16
N ALA A 284 15.03 15.71 22.13
CA ALA A 284 16.13 16.01 21.21
C ALA A 284 15.83 17.14 20.22
N LEU A 285 14.55 17.47 19.99
CA LEU A 285 14.13 18.58 19.14
C LEU A 285 14.36 19.95 19.77
N VAL A 286 14.56 20.01 21.09
CA VAL A 286 14.74 21.26 21.86
C VAL A 286 16.07 21.25 22.61
N SER A 287 16.56 22.43 22.97
CA SER A 287 17.76 22.53 23.83
C SER A 287 17.43 22.11 25.27
N GLU A 288 18.47 21.74 26.02
CA GLU A 288 18.33 21.40 27.43
C GLU A 288 17.63 22.53 28.22
N ASN A 289 16.58 22.19 28.96
CA ASN A 289 15.69 23.09 29.72
C ASN A 289 14.73 23.96 28.88
N GLU A 290 14.58 23.76 27.59
CA GLU A 290 13.52 24.36 26.80
C GLU A 290 12.20 23.59 26.92
N ASP A 291 11.10 24.24 26.54
CA ASP A 291 9.76 23.63 26.59
C ASP A 291 9.61 22.57 25.49
N SER A 292 9.48 21.31 25.89
CA SER A 292 9.21 20.16 25.00
C SER A 292 7.73 19.76 24.97
N SER A 293 6.82 20.61 25.43
CA SER A 293 5.39 20.38 25.29
C SER A 293 4.98 20.26 23.82
N LEU A 294 3.94 19.52 23.54
CA LEU A 294 3.42 19.35 22.17
C LEU A 294 3.12 20.68 21.48
N GLN A 295 2.66 21.70 22.25
CA GLN A 295 2.41 23.04 21.73
C GLN A 295 3.71 23.71 21.23
N ALA A 296 4.82 23.57 21.97
CA ALA A 296 6.12 24.12 21.58
C ALA A 296 6.69 23.34 20.38
N LEU A 297 6.62 22.02 20.40
CA LEU A 297 7.10 21.15 19.31
C LEU A 297 6.40 21.42 17.97
N ARG A 298 5.13 21.78 17.99
CA ARG A 298 4.36 22.16 16.79
C ARG A 298 4.79 23.50 16.17
N GLN A 299 5.59 24.32 16.88
CA GLN A 299 6.16 25.57 16.35
C GLN A 299 7.55 25.36 15.70
N ILE A 300 8.17 24.20 15.91
CA ILE A 300 9.45 23.86 15.31
C ILE A 300 9.29 23.74 13.79
N SER A 301 10.28 24.21 13.03
CA SER A 301 10.23 24.11 11.57
C SER A 301 10.32 22.64 11.12
N GLN A 302 9.71 22.33 9.99
CA GLN A 302 9.75 20.99 9.40
C GLN A 302 11.18 20.57 9.03
N GLU A 303 11.99 21.53 8.60
CA GLU A 303 13.41 21.31 8.28
C GLU A 303 14.20 20.90 9.52
N HIS A 304 13.98 21.56 10.68
CA HIS A 304 14.68 21.22 11.92
C HIS A 304 14.30 19.81 12.42
N ILE A 305 13.02 19.43 12.33
CA ILE A 305 12.57 18.07 12.65
C ILE A 305 13.30 17.05 11.78
N LEU A 306 13.39 17.32 10.47
CA LEU A 306 14.07 16.45 9.53
C LEU A 306 15.58 16.38 9.78
N ASP A 307 16.21 17.51 10.06
CA ASP A 307 17.64 17.62 10.37
C ASP A 307 18.01 16.79 11.61
N ILE A 308 17.26 16.90 12.70
CA ILE A 308 17.48 16.11 13.92
C ILE A 308 17.30 14.61 13.63
N THR A 309 16.27 14.24 12.86
CA THR A 309 16.03 12.83 12.51
C THR A 309 17.19 12.25 11.69
N ASN A 310 17.78 13.05 10.79
CA ASN A 310 18.84 12.57 9.88
C ASN A 310 20.25 12.63 10.49
N SER A 311 20.51 13.54 11.44
CA SER A 311 21.84 13.82 11.95
C SER A 311 22.12 13.22 13.33
N ASN A 312 21.10 12.93 14.13
CA ASN A 312 21.25 12.39 15.48
C ASN A 312 21.35 10.85 15.43
N PRO A 313 22.50 10.25 15.84
CA PRO A 313 22.69 8.80 15.78
C PRO A 313 21.79 8.01 16.74
N ASP A 314 21.21 8.65 17.76
CA ASP A 314 20.30 8.02 18.70
C ASP A 314 18.88 7.85 18.12
N PHE A 315 18.59 8.47 16.96
CA PHE A 315 17.32 8.37 16.28
C PHE A 315 17.49 7.96 14.83
N SER A 316 16.74 6.98 14.43
CA SER A 316 16.61 6.54 13.05
C SER A 316 15.21 6.85 12.53
N ASN A 317 15.09 7.17 11.25
CA ASN A 317 13.79 7.21 10.59
C ASN A 317 13.05 5.86 10.71
N TYR A 318 13.80 4.77 10.83
CA TYR A 318 13.24 3.40 10.97
C TYR A 318 12.73 3.08 12.39
N ASP A 319 12.95 3.95 13.39
CA ASP A 319 12.34 3.81 14.72
C ASP A 319 10.88 4.26 14.75
N SER A 320 10.42 4.91 13.67
CA SER A 320 9.05 5.42 13.50
C SER A 320 8.32 4.63 12.42
N LEU A 321 8.05 3.36 12.69
CA LEU A 321 7.26 2.47 11.82
C LEU A 321 5.85 2.31 12.38
N ALA A 322 4.99 1.62 11.61
CA ALA A 322 3.65 1.25 12.07
C ALA A 322 3.70 0.39 13.35
N ILE A 323 2.81 0.66 14.28
CA ILE A 323 2.78 0.07 15.62
C ILE A 323 1.41 -0.52 15.94
N VAL A 324 1.37 -1.42 16.93
CA VAL A 324 0.12 -1.81 17.58
C VAL A 324 -0.32 -0.67 18.48
N ASP A 325 -1.33 0.09 18.07
CA ASP A 325 -1.85 1.26 18.80
C ASP A 325 -3.19 0.98 19.51
N GLY A 326 -3.83 -0.13 19.19
CA GLY A 326 -5.12 -0.54 19.76
C GLY A 326 -6.34 -0.03 19.00
N GLU A 327 -6.16 0.75 17.91
CA GLU A 327 -7.26 1.31 17.11
C GLU A 327 -7.04 1.09 15.62
N VAL A 328 -6.03 1.72 15.01
CA VAL A 328 -5.70 1.49 13.59
C VAL A 328 -5.21 0.05 13.40
N ILE A 329 -4.32 -0.37 14.29
CA ILE A 329 -3.80 -1.74 14.38
C ILE A 329 -4.08 -2.24 15.80
N PRO A 330 -5.19 -2.96 16.00
CA PRO A 330 -5.63 -3.36 17.35
C PRO A 330 -4.76 -4.42 18.02
N GLU A 331 -4.15 -5.32 17.24
CA GLU A 331 -3.23 -6.37 17.68
C GLU A 331 -2.13 -6.55 16.63
N GLU A 332 -1.10 -7.38 16.89
CA GLU A 332 -0.14 -7.73 15.84
C GLU A 332 -0.84 -8.31 14.61
N VAL A 333 -0.43 -7.89 13.41
CA VAL A 333 -1.01 -8.34 12.14
C VAL A 333 -1.04 -9.86 12.03
N SER A 334 0.05 -10.52 12.40
CA SER A 334 0.12 -11.99 12.44
C SER A 334 -0.96 -12.63 13.33
N THR A 335 -1.32 -11.98 14.43
CA THR A 335 -2.38 -12.46 15.34
C THR A 335 -3.77 -12.26 14.72
N ILE A 336 -4.03 -11.11 14.11
CA ILE A 336 -5.30 -10.80 13.44
C ILE A 336 -5.56 -11.81 12.31
N PHE A 337 -4.54 -12.07 11.48
CA PHE A 337 -4.63 -13.01 10.36
C PHE A 337 -4.75 -14.48 10.82
N ALA A 338 -4.03 -14.87 11.88
CA ALA A 338 -4.17 -16.21 12.45
C ALA A 338 -5.59 -16.47 13.00
N LYS A 339 -6.29 -15.42 13.43
CA LYS A 339 -7.70 -15.48 13.88
C LYS A 339 -8.72 -15.35 12.74
N GLY A 340 -8.32 -15.12 11.50
CA GLY A 340 -9.22 -14.84 10.37
C GLY A 340 -10.02 -13.55 10.54
N GLN A 341 -9.45 -12.52 11.19
CA GLN A 341 -10.13 -11.26 11.49
C GLN A 341 -9.79 -10.12 10.52
N GLN A 342 -8.87 -10.35 9.58
CA GLN A 342 -8.55 -9.44 8.49
C GLN A 342 -9.76 -9.23 7.56
N SER A 343 -9.72 -8.18 6.75
CA SER A 343 -10.69 -8.01 5.66
C SER A 343 -10.62 -9.19 4.70
N ASP A 344 -11.74 -9.90 4.53
CA ASP A 344 -11.85 -11.07 3.66
C ASP A 344 -12.02 -10.61 2.21
N VAL A 345 -10.89 -10.43 1.52
CA VAL A 345 -10.81 -10.03 0.12
C VAL A 345 -9.69 -10.80 -0.58
N PRO A 346 -9.81 -11.11 -1.88
CA PRO A 346 -8.76 -11.80 -2.62
C PRO A 346 -7.43 -11.04 -2.58
N VAL A 347 -6.32 -11.78 -2.49
CA VAL A 347 -4.98 -11.21 -2.49
C VAL A 347 -4.09 -11.81 -3.60
N LEU A 348 -3.29 -10.96 -4.25
CA LEU A 348 -2.21 -11.34 -5.15
C LEU A 348 -0.92 -10.78 -4.55
N ILE A 349 -0.02 -11.66 -4.11
CA ILE A 349 1.13 -11.27 -3.30
C ILE A 349 2.38 -12.04 -3.73
N GLY A 350 3.54 -11.47 -3.50
CA GLY A 350 4.79 -12.15 -3.82
C GLY A 350 6.02 -11.29 -3.57
N SER A 351 7.18 -11.84 -3.89
CA SER A 351 8.47 -11.17 -3.72
C SER A 351 9.38 -11.46 -4.91
N ASN A 352 10.50 -10.73 -4.96
CA ASN A 352 11.53 -10.93 -5.95
C ASN A 352 12.55 -11.98 -5.45
N LYS A 353 13.23 -12.62 -6.39
CA LYS A 353 14.18 -13.69 -6.05
C LYS A 353 15.43 -13.15 -5.33
N ASP A 354 15.92 -11.98 -5.75
CA ASP A 354 17.22 -11.44 -5.33
C ASP A 354 17.05 -10.10 -4.55
N GLU A 355 15.99 -10.00 -3.72
CA GLU A 355 15.62 -8.79 -2.96
C GLU A 355 16.78 -8.15 -2.19
N GLY A 356 17.62 -8.98 -1.55
CA GLY A 356 18.72 -8.55 -0.71
C GLY A 356 19.92 -7.97 -1.46
N SER A 357 20.01 -8.17 -2.78
CA SER A 357 21.20 -7.89 -3.57
C SER A 357 21.63 -6.41 -3.57
N THR A 358 20.69 -5.48 -3.40
CA THR A 358 20.93 -4.04 -3.40
C THR A 358 21.10 -3.44 -1.99
N PHE A 359 20.93 -4.22 -0.92
CA PHE A 359 20.87 -3.67 0.44
C PHE A 359 22.17 -3.75 1.25
N LEU A 360 23.14 -4.57 0.86
CA LEU A 360 24.41 -4.67 1.59
C LEU A 360 25.09 -3.30 1.84
N PRO A 361 25.14 -2.36 0.89
CA PRO A 361 25.73 -1.04 1.12
C PRO A 361 25.08 -0.23 2.25
N PHE A 362 23.81 -0.53 2.61
CA PHE A 362 23.12 0.13 3.70
C PHE A 362 23.46 -0.46 5.07
N PHE A 363 23.81 -1.73 5.12
CA PHE A 363 24.06 -2.45 6.37
C PHE A 363 25.52 -2.44 6.80
N THR A 364 26.45 -2.45 5.85
CA THR A 364 27.87 -2.45 6.17
C THR A 364 28.32 -1.27 7.04
N PRO A 365 27.79 -0.04 6.90
CA PRO A 365 28.09 1.05 7.82
C PRO A 365 27.57 0.85 9.25
N LEU A 366 26.53 0.03 9.42
CA LEU A 366 25.88 -0.20 10.72
C LEU A 366 26.43 -1.40 11.47
N PHE A 367 26.77 -2.47 10.77
CA PHE A 367 27.13 -3.76 11.35
C PHE A 367 28.57 -4.17 11.09
N GLY A 368 29.30 -3.50 10.19
CA GLY A 368 30.61 -3.89 9.69
C GLY A 368 30.53 -4.73 8.41
N GLU A 369 31.66 -5.26 7.95
CA GLU A 369 31.76 -5.99 6.69
C GLU A 369 32.00 -7.50 6.92
N GLY A 370 31.71 -8.30 5.90
CA GLY A 370 32.03 -9.73 5.84
C GLY A 370 31.41 -10.53 6.98
N LEU A 371 32.13 -11.53 7.46
CA LEU A 371 31.63 -12.47 8.49
C LEU A 371 31.36 -11.82 9.83
N GLU A 372 32.12 -10.81 10.23
CA GLU A 372 31.92 -10.08 11.49
C GLU A 372 30.62 -9.27 11.42
N GLY A 373 30.41 -8.50 10.35
CA GLY A 373 29.18 -7.74 10.11
C GLY A 373 27.95 -8.63 10.01
N PHE A 374 28.04 -9.73 9.28
CA PHE A 374 26.96 -10.72 9.20
C PHE A 374 26.57 -11.27 10.57
N ASN A 375 27.56 -11.69 11.39
CA ASN A 375 27.29 -12.19 12.74
C ASN A 375 26.67 -11.14 13.65
N ALA A 376 27.09 -9.87 13.54
CA ALA A 376 26.50 -8.76 14.28
C ALA A 376 25.03 -8.54 13.87
N TYR A 377 24.74 -8.56 12.57
CA TYR A 377 23.39 -8.46 12.03
C TYR A 377 22.49 -9.60 12.53
N ILE A 378 22.94 -10.86 12.45
CA ILE A 378 22.18 -12.02 12.92
C ILE A 378 21.88 -11.94 14.41
N LYS A 379 22.85 -11.51 15.23
CA LYS A 379 22.67 -11.34 16.67
C LYS A 379 21.57 -10.32 17.00
N GLY A 380 21.37 -9.30 16.16
CA GLY A 380 20.29 -8.33 16.29
C GLY A 380 18.96 -8.84 15.73
N THR A 381 19.01 -9.55 14.60
CA THR A 381 17.80 -9.90 13.82
C THR A 381 17.19 -11.24 14.23
N LEU A 382 17.98 -12.30 14.43
CA LEU A 382 17.49 -13.66 14.70
C LEU A 382 18.23 -14.33 15.88
N PRO A 383 18.37 -13.67 17.04
CA PRO A 383 19.14 -14.22 18.18
C PRO A 383 18.49 -15.48 18.80
N GLU A 384 17.24 -15.76 18.50
CA GLU A 384 16.46 -16.84 19.10
C GLU A 384 16.76 -18.23 18.49
N VAL A 385 17.44 -18.29 17.33
CA VAL A 385 17.64 -19.52 16.56
C VAL A 385 19.08 -19.66 16.05
N ASP A 386 19.50 -20.91 15.83
CA ASP A 386 20.75 -21.21 15.16
C ASP A 386 20.54 -21.29 13.65
N ILE A 387 21.03 -20.27 12.94
CA ILE A 387 20.88 -20.15 11.48
C ILE A 387 21.90 -20.96 10.68
N SER A 388 22.95 -21.48 11.32
CA SER A 388 24.16 -22.01 10.65
C SER A 388 23.90 -23.17 9.68
N LYS A 389 22.81 -23.89 9.90
CA LYS A 389 22.41 -25.01 9.02
C LYS A 389 21.71 -24.57 7.74
N VAL A 390 21.08 -23.42 7.78
CA VAL A 390 20.22 -22.90 6.70
C VAL A 390 20.94 -21.80 5.93
N TYR A 391 21.71 -20.97 6.64
CA TYR A 391 22.54 -19.89 6.07
C TYR A 391 24.01 -20.09 6.49
N PRO A 392 24.72 -21.10 5.94
CA PRO A 392 26.08 -21.38 6.34
C PRO A 392 27.05 -20.30 5.85
N ALA A 393 27.84 -19.73 6.76
CA ALA A 393 28.90 -18.77 6.43
C ALA A 393 30.14 -19.04 7.27
N SER A 394 31.28 -19.20 6.62
CA SER A 394 32.59 -19.41 7.25
C SER A 394 33.69 -18.54 6.66
N THR A 395 33.42 -17.86 5.55
CA THR A 395 34.28 -16.87 4.88
C THR A 395 33.51 -15.58 4.65
N ASN A 396 34.22 -14.48 4.37
CA ASN A 396 33.57 -13.21 4.07
C ASN A 396 32.65 -13.30 2.84
N GLU A 397 33.09 -13.97 1.78
CA GLU A 397 32.29 -14.17 0.57
C GLU A 397 30.98 -14.95 0.84
N GLN A 398 31.06 -16.03 1.65
CA GLN A 398 29.88 -16.77 2.07
C GLN A 398 28.96 -15.92 2.97
N ALA A 399 29.56 -15.07 3.81
CA ALA A 399 28.82 -14.18 4.69
C ALA A 399 28.00 -13.14 3.92
N GLU A 400 28.57 -12.56 2.86
CA GLU A 400 27.87 -11.60 2.01
C GLU A 400 26.64 -12.23 1.34
N THR A 401 26.80 -13.43 0.75
CA THR A 401 25.68 -14.18 0.17
C THR A 401 24.64 -14.55 1.23
N ALA A 402 25.07 -15.09 2.38
CA ALA A 402 24.15 -15.47 3.45
C ALA A 402 23.41 -14.25 4.03
N TRP A 403 24.05 -13.08 4.08
CA TRP A 403 23.42 -11.85 4.55
C TRP A 403 22.31 -11.38 3.61
N GLN A 404 22.59 -11.34 2.29
CA GLN A 404 21.58 -11.04 1.28
C GLN A 404 20.39 -12.01 1.40
N ASP A 405 20.68 -13.31 1.54
CA ASP A 405 19.68 -14.37 1.68
C ASP A 405 18.81 -14.20 2.94
N VAL A 406 19.42 -13.95 4.11
CA VAL A 406 18.66 -13.72 5.35
C VAL A 406 17.81 -12.47 5.24
N PHE A 407 18.35 -11.40 4.68
CA PHE A 407 17.61 -10.16 4.49
C PHE A 407 16.41 -10.35 3.56
N ASN A 408 16.64 -11.00 2.42
CA ASN A 408 15.61 -11.39 1.46
C ASN A 408 14.47 -12.19 2.14
N ASP A 409 14.85 -13.22 2.89
CA ASP A 409 13.89 -14.13 3.51
C ASP A 409 13.11 -13.47 4.65
N VAL A 410 13.80 -12.73 5.54
CA VAL A 410 13.19 -12.13 6.74
C VAL A 410 12.19 -11.02 6.39
N LEU A 411 12.53 -10.16 5.43
CA LEU A 411 11.73 -8.98 5.14
C LEU A 411 10.70 -9.18 4.03
N PHE A 412 10.97 -10.12 3.10
CA PHE A 412 10.16 -10.23 1.90
C PHE A 412 9.55 -11.63 1.73
N THR A 413 10.33 -12.68 1.59
CA THR A 413 9.79 -14.02 1.27
C THR A 413 8.92 -14.59 2.39
N TYR A 414 9.39 -14.52 3.64
CA TYR A 414 8.65 -15.02 4.81
C TYR A 414 7.30 -14.32 4.99
N PRO A 415 7.21 -12.97 4.99
CA PRO A 415 5.93 -12.28 5.09
C PRO A 415 4.92 -12.71 4.01
N MET A 416 5.36 -12.86 2.76
CA MET A 416 4.48 -13.26 1.66
C MET A 416 3.93 -14.68 1.86
N ARG A 417 4.78 -15.63 2.25
CA ARG A 417 4.34 -16.99 2.56
C ARG A 417 3.34 -17.04 3.72
N VAL A 418 3.63 -16.32 4.81
CA VAL A 418 2.73 -16.26 5.97
C VAL A 418 1.41 -15.62 5.62
N TRP A 419 1.43 -14.56 4.82
CA TRP A 419 0.23 -13.90 4.34
C TRP A 419 -0.63 -14.86 3.51
N ALA A 420 -0.04 -15.51 2.48
CA ALA A 420 -0.75 -16.49 1.65
C ALA A 420 -1.37 -17.61 2.49
N ARG A 421 -0.60 -18.20 3.42
CA ARG A 421 -1.05 -19.25 4.33
C ARG A 421 -2.20 -18.78 5.23
N SER A 422 -2.11 -17.55 5.73
CA SER A 422 -3.11 -17.00 6.64
C SER A 422 -4.45 -16.69 5.94
N MET A 423 -4.45 -16.57 4.62
CA MET A 423 -5.70 -16.44 3.84
C MET A 423 -6.53 -17.73 3.83
N GLU A 424 -5.95 -18.90 4.17
CA GLU A 424 -6.73 -20.12 4.38
C GLU A 424 -7.66 -20.05 5.62
N ASN A 425 -7.54 -19.01 6.46
CA ASN A 425 -8.44 -18.76 7.60
C ASN A 425 -9.70 -17.95 7.22
N VAL A 426 -9.83 -17.51 5.96
CA VAL A 426 -10.96 -16.76 5.40
C VAL A 426 -11.42 -17.41 4.10
N GLU A 427 -12.46 -16.86 3.42
CA GLU A 427 -13.04 -17.48 2.23
C GLU A 427 -12.33 -17.10 0.92
N SER A 428 -11.68 -15.94 0.89
CA SER A 428 -11.06 -15.38 -0.32
C SER A 428 -9.74 -16.05 -0.67
N ASP A 429 -9.49 -16.20 -1.97
CA ASP A 429 -8.28 -16.81 -2.51
C ASP A 429 -7.04 -15.93 -2.34
N ALA A 430 -5.87 -16.56 -2.14
CA ALA A 430 -4.56 -15.95 -2.27
C ALA A 430 -3.83 -16.48 -3.51
N TYR A 431 -3.13 -15.62 -4.22
CA TYR A 431 -2.28 -15.96 -5.36
C TYR A 431 -0.84 -15.52 -5.03
N LEU A 432 0.06 -16.50 -4.90
CA LEU A 432 1.46 -16.23 -4.53
C LEU A 432 2.36 -16.28 -5.76
N TYR A 433 3.28 -15.30 -5.91
CA TYR A 433 4.28 -15.28 -6.97
C TYR A 433 5.72 -15.20 -6.45
N LEU A 434 6.66 -15.57 -7.30
CA LEU A 434 8.07 -15.24 -7.20
C LEU A 434 8.51 -14.60 -8.52
N PHE A 435 8.97 -13.34 -8.45
CA PHE A 435 9.48 -12.64 -9.61
C PHE A 435 10.96 -12.98 -9.81
N THR A 436 11.30 -13.49 -11.00
CA THR A 436 12.65 -13.97 -11.33
C THR A 436 13.21 -13.33 -12.62
N TRP A 437 12.52 -12.34 -13.18
CA TRP A 437 13.01 -11.58 -14.33
C TRP A 437 14.04 -10.55 -13.87
N ALA A 438 15.25 -10.62 -14.43
CA ALA A 438 16.32 -9.67 -14.15
C ALA A 438 16.28 -8.52 -15.17
N PRO A 439 16.02 -7.27 -14.74
CA PRO A 439 16.03 -6.12 -15.66
C PRO A 439 17.41 -5.92 -16.30
N PRO A 440 17.49 -5.45 -17.56
CA PRO A 440 18.76 -5.25 -18.25
C PRO A 440 19.46 -3.93 -17.83
N ILE A 441 19.82 -3.85 -16.55
CA ILE A 441 20.62 -2.76 -15.96
C ILE A 441 22.11 -3.04 -16.08
N GLU A 442 22.96 -2.07 -15.74
CA GLU A 442 24.38 -2.31 -15.51
C GLU A 442 24.54 -3.28 -14.32
N ASP A 443 25.45 -4.23 -14.43
CA ASP A 443 25.69 -5.29 -13.43
C ASP A 443 24.46 -6.18 -13.11
N THR A 444 23.60 -6.44 -14.10
CA THR A 444 22.42 -7.33 -13.98
C THR A 444 22.78 -8.69 -13.36
N GLU A 445 23.96 -9.23 -13.65
CA GLU A 445 24.43 -10.51 -13.10
C GLU A 445 24.74 -10.46 -11.60
N ILE A 446 24.97 -9.26 -11.02
CA ILE A 446 25.18 -9.05 -9.59
C ILE A 446 23.85 -8.85 -8.88
N TYR A 447 22.97 -8.05 -9.48
CA TYR A 447 21.73 -7.63 -8.81
C TYR A 447 20.55 -8.56 -9.05
N GLY A 448 20.51 -9.23 -10.21
CA GLY A 448 19.42 -10.16 -10.55
C GLY A 448 18.04 -9.52 -10.55
N SER A 449 17.07 -10.20 -9.95
CA SER A 449 15.71 -9.71 -9.71
C SER A 449 15.67 -8.99 -8.37
N PHE A 450 16.31 -7.83 -8.28
CA PHE A 450 16.49 -7.06 -7.06
C PHE A 450 15.17 -6.46 -6.53
N HIS A 451 15.20 -5.89 -5.33
CA HIS A 451 14.04 -5.23 -4.71
C HIS A 451 13.48 -4.11 -5.59
N ALA A 452 12.17 -4.09 -5.77
CA ALA A 452 11.43 -3.14 -6.63
C ALA A 452 11.68 -3.28 -8.16
N ALA A 453 12.38 -4.33 -8.61
CA ALA A 453 12.65 -4.53 -10.03
C ALA A 453 11.37 -4.72 -10.88
N GLU A 454 10.31 -5.29 -10.31
CA GLU A 454 9.04 -5.54 -10.98
C GLU A 454 8.22 -4.28 -11.25
N ILE A 455 8.41 -3.20 -10.48
CA ILE A 455 7.65 -1.95 -10.62
C ILE A 455 7.73 -1.40 -12.04
N GLY A 456 8.93 -1.40 -12.63
CA GLY A 456 9.13 -0.94 -14.00
C GLY A 456 8.26 -1.68 -15.00
N TYR A 457 8.05 -2.97 -14.80
CA TYR A 457 7.22 -3.82 -15.67
C TYR A 457 5.73 -3.60 -15.46
N ILE A 458 5.29 -3.38 -14.23
CA ILE A 458 3.87 -3.14 -13.92
C ILE A 458 3.41 -1.78 -14.44
N PHE A 459 4.22 -0.74 -14.27
CA PHE A 459 3.89 0.62 -14.70
C PHE A 459 4.32 0.94 -16.14
N GLY A 460 5.10 0.08 -16.80
CA GLY A 460 5.65 0.32 -18.14
C GLY A 460 6.79 1.34 -18.17
N ASN A 461 7.37 1.65 -17.02
CA ASN A 461 8.54 2.51 -16.86
C ASN A 461 9.82 1.66 -16.90
N LEU A 462 10.09 1.09 -18.09
CA LEU A 462 11.11 0.06 -18.28
C LEU A 462 12.56 0.58 -18.26
N ASP A 463 12.77 1.89 -18.30
CA ASP A 463 14.08 2.55 -18.14
C ASP A 463 14.38 2.92 -16.68
N LEU A 464 13.50 2.54 -15.76
CA LEU A 464 13.72 2.67 -14.33
C LEU A 464 15.05 1.99 -13.95
N PHE A 465 15.78 2.57 -13.01
CA PHE A 465 17.13 2.12 -12.59
C PHE A 465 18.19 2.12 -13.72
N GLY A 466 17.97 2.88 -14.80
CA GLY A 466 18.90 2.95 -15.93
C GLY A 466 18.90 1.72 -16.85
N ALA A 467 17.85 0.90 -16.79
CA ALA A 467 17.72 -0.29 -17.63
C ALA A 467 17.60 0.07 -19.11
N LYS A 468 18.04 -0.85 -19.98
CA LYS A 468 18.01 -0.73 -21.44
C LYS A 468 17.05 -1.79 -22.01
N PRO A 469 15.72 -1.53 -21.98
CA PRO A 469 14.72 -2.55 -22.25
C PRO A 469 14.78 -3.08 -23.67
N THR A 470 14.65 -4.38 -23.82
CA THR A 470 14.51 -5.13 -25.06
C THR A 470 13.03 -5.30 -25.45
N ASP A 471 12.75 -5.94 -26.58
CA ASP A 471 11.38 -6.28 -26.96
C ASP A 471 10.77 -7.33 -26.02
N ALA A 472 11.59 -8.25 -25.50
CA ALA A 472 11.14 -9.22 -24.50
C ALA A 472 10.71 -8.55 -23.18
N ASP A 473 11.41 -7.50 -22.74
CA ASP A 473 11.02 -6.72 -21.57
C ASP A 473 9.67 -6.03 -21.78
N ARG A 474 9.40 -5.52 -22.98
CA ARG A 474 8.12 -4.87 -23.32
C ARG A 474 6.97 -5.88 -23.33
N GLU A 475 7.17 -7.07 -23.93
CA GLU A 475 6.18 -8.16 -23.92
C GLU A 475 5.90 -8.66 -22.52
N PHE A 476 6.93 -8.81 -21.69
CA PHE A 476 6.79 -9.22 -20.30
C PHE A 476 6.06 -8.15 -19.49
N SER A 477 6.36 -6.86 -19.67
CA SER A 477 5.66 -5.75 -19.04
C SER A 477 4.17 -5.73 -19.40
N ASP A 478 3.83 -5.94 -20.67
CA ASP A 478 2.43 -6.03 -21.12
C ASP A 478 1.70 -7.19 -20.44
N THR A 479 2.38 -8.32 -20.26
CA THR A 479 1.87 -9.50 -19.56
C THR A 479 1.65 -9.20 -18.07
N MET A 480 2.63 -8.60 -17.39
CA MET A 480 2.53 -8.23 -15.97
C MET A 480 1.36 -7.27 -15.72
N ALA A 481 1.30 -6.17 -16.48
CA ALA A 481 0.21 -5.21 -16.38
C ALA A 481 -1.17 -5.85 -16.67
N SER A 482 -1.23 -6.81 -17.61
CA SER A 482 -2.46 -7.54 -17.92
C SER A 482 -2.90 -8.45 -16.77
N ILE A 483 -1.98 -9.15 -16.10
CA ILE A 483 -2.25 -9.99 -14.93
C ILE A 483 -2.77 -9.13 -13.77
N TRP A 484 -2.08 -8.02 -13.43
CA TRP A 484 -2.45 -7.11 -12.34
C TRP A 484 -3.83 -6.49 -12.56
N THR A 485 -4.08 -5.98 -13.76
CA THR A 485 -5.39 -5.38 -14.09
C THR A 485 -6.50 -6.42 -14.23
N GLN A 486 -6.22 -7.65 -14.66
CA GLN A 486 -7.19 -8.74 -14.67
C GLN A 486 -7.59 -9.10 -13.23
N PHE A 487 -6.62 -9.21 -12.32
CA PHE A 487 -6.91 -9.42 -10.91
C PHE A 487 -7.72 -8.24 -10.32
N ALA A 488 -7.36 -7.01 -10.63
CA ALA A 488 -8.10 -5.82 -10.19
C ALA A 488 -9.55 -5.80 -10.68
N LYS A 489 -9.82 -6.32 -11.88
CA LYS A 489 -11.18 -6.44 -12.43
C LYS A 489 -12.04 -7.49 -11.74
N THR A 490 -11.45 -8.64 -11.38
CA THR A 490 -12.21 -9.86 -11.08
C THR A 490 -11.90 -10.51 -9.73
N GLY A 491 -10.76 -10.21 -9.10
CA GLY A 491 -10.20 -10.94 -7.95
C GLY A 491 -9.51 -12.26 -8.34
N ASN A 492 -9.37 -12.50 -9.64
CA ASN A 492 -8.74 -13.71 -10.18
C ASN A 492 -7.78 -13.31 -11.30
N PRO A 493 -6.47 -13.65 -11.23
CA PRO A 493 -5.48 -13.26 -12.23
C PRO A 493 -5.60 -14.03 -13.55
N ASN A 494 -6.42 -15.09 -13.61
CA ASN A 494 -6.62 -15.89 -14.79
C ASN A 494 -7.50 -15.16 -15.81
N GLY A 495 -7.12 -15.22 -17.09
CA GLY A 495 -7.84 -14.58 -18.20
C GLY A 495 -7.49 -15.23 -19.53
N GLU A 496 -8.14 -14.78 -20.60
CA GLU A 496 -7.80 -15.20 -21.96
C GLU A 496 -6.37 -14.75 -22.27
N ASN A 497 -5.54 -15.68 -22.74
CA ASN A 497 -4.11 -15.48 -23.05
C ASN A 497 -3.21 -15.13 -21.86
N LEU A 498 -3.69 -15.28 -20.62
CA LEU A 498 -2.88 -15.13 -19.42
C LEU A 498 -2.40 -16.51 -18.90
N PRO A 499 -1.28 -16.56 -18.18
CA PRO A 499 -0.79 -17.78 -17.56
C PRO A 499 -1.83 -18.37 -16.60
N ARG A 500 -1.95 -19.68 -16.57
CA ARG A 500 -2.80 -20.33 -15.58
C ARG A 500 -2.17 -20.24 -14.20
N TRP A 501 -2.90 -19.70 -13.26
CA TRP A 501 -2.49 -19.50 -11.87
C TRP A 501 -3.51 -20.12 -10.92
N THR A 502 -3.09 -21.11 -10.12
CA THR A 502 -3.97 -21.71 -9.10
C THR A 502 -3.84 -20.95 -7.79
N PRO A 503 -4.94 -20.81 -7.01
CA PRO A 503 -4.84 -20.28 -5.66
C PRO A 503 -3.79 -21.02 -4.83
N TYR A 504 -3.17 -20.30 -3.89
CA TYR A 504 -2.20 -20.87 -2.95
C TYR A 504 -2.86 -21.94 -2.07
N SER A 505 -2.10 -22.98 -1.80
CA SER A 505 -2.45 -23.99 -0.81
C SER A 505 -1.21 -24.37 0.01
N SER A 506 -1.34 -24.33 1.34
CA SER A 506 -0.27 -24.73 2.27
C SER A 506 0.13 -26.20 2.12
N SER A 507 -0.74 -27.05 1.57
CA SER A 507 -0.42 -28.43 1.27
C SER A 507 0.46 -28.62 0.03
N GLN A 508 0.56 -27.61 -0.83
CA GLN A 508 1.35 -27.62 -2.07
C GLN A 508 2.46 -26.55 -2.05
N GLU A 509 2.35 -25.55 -1.17
CA GLU A 509 3.24 -24.37 -1.13
C GLU A 509 3.46 -23.77 -2.52
N ASN A 510 2.39 -23.71 -3.33
CA ASN A 510 2.46 -23.37 -4.74
C ASN A 510 2.52 -21.86 -5.00
N TYR A 511 3.30 -21.48 -5.99
CA TYR A 511 3.43 -20.10 -6.48
C TYR A 511 3.58 -20.07 -7.99
N LEU A 512 3.32 -18.91 -8.61
CA LEU A 512 3.64 -18.68 -10.01
C LEU A 512 5.01 -18.01 -10.10
N GLU A 513 5.96 -18.65 -10.78
CA GLU A 513 7.22 -18.01 -11.16
C GLU A 513 6.97 -17.05 -12.33
N LEU A 514 7.26 -15.76 -12.10
CA LEU A 514 7.16 -14.67 -13.06
C LEU A 514 8.57 -14.31 -13.54
N GLY A 515 9.01 -14.97 -14.61
CA GLY A 515 10.36 -14.84 -15.13
C GLY A 515 10.43 -15.15 -16.62
N PRO A 516 11.63 -15.48 -17.15
CA PRO A 516 11.79 -15.85 -18.57
C PRO A 516 10.88 -17.00 -19.03
N ILE A 517 10.48 -17.85 -18.10
CA ILE A 517 9.44 -18.86 -18.28
C ILE A 517 8.44 -18.66 -17.16
N ILE A 518 7.18 -18.36 -17.51
CA ILE A 518 6.12 -18.24 -16.52
C ILE A 518 5.52 -19.62 -16.28
N GLN A 519 5.62 -20.13 -15.04
CA GLN A 519 5.20 -21.49 -14.70
C GLN A 519 4.82 -21.65 -13.23
N LEU A 520 3.92 -22.58 -12.93
CA LEU A 520 3.60 -22.97 -11.56
C LEU A 520 4.77 -23.77 -10.95
N GLN A 521 5.13 -23.40 -9.74
CA GLN A 521 6.18 -24.02 -8.93
C GLN A 521 5.64 -24.31 -7.51
N GLY A 522 6.46 -24.96 -6.68
CA GLY A 522 6.14 -25.21 -5.26
C GLY A 522 7.39 -25.30 -4.40
N GLU A 523 7.19 -25.22 -3.10
CA GLU A 523 8.22 -25.47 -2.08
C GLU A 523 9.43 -24.51 -2.13
N HIS A 524 9.18 -23.19 -2.25
CA HIS A 524 10.26 -22.20 -2.23
C HIS A 524 10.82 -21.98 -0.80
N ARG A 525 12.09 -22.33 -0.57
CA ARG A 525 12.88 -22.02 0.65
C ARG A 525 12.19 -22.39 1.98
N ILE A 526 11.43 -23.48 2.04
CA ILE A 526 10.58 -23.85 3.19
C ILE A 526 11.36 -23.91 4.50
N GLN A 527 12.55 -24.54 4.52
CA GLN A 527 13.36 -24.68 5.74
C GLN A 527 13.83 -23.32 6.27
N HIS A 528 14.07 -22.33 5.40
CA HIS A 528 14.43 -20.96 5.75
C HIS A 528 13.24 -20.26 6.40
N MET A 529 12.05 -20.40 5.79
CA MET A 529 10.82 -19.79 6.29
C MET A 529 10.41 -20.37 7.65
N ASP A 530 10.52 -21.68 7.83
CA ASP A 530 10.19 -22.36 9.09
C ASP A 530 11.14 -21.92 10.23
N LEU A 531 12.44 -21.69 9.93
CA LEU A 531 13.40 -21.17 10.89
C LEU A 531 13.06 -19.74 11.35
N ILE A 532 12.63 -18.89 10.42
CA ILE A 532 12.22 -17.51 10.72
C ILE A 532 10.93 -17.53 11.55
N GLU A 533 9.97 -18.38 11.20
CA GLU A 533 8.74 -18.56 11.96
C GLU A 533 9.01 -19.01 13.41
N GLU A 534 9.96 -19.93 13.62
CA GLU A 534 10.43 -20.34 14.93
C GLU A 534 11.02 -19.16 15.71
N ALA A 535 11.88 -18.34 15.09
CA ALA A 535 12.47 -17.17 15.73
C ALA A 535 11.40 -16.16 16.18
N TRP A 536 10.47 -15.81 15.31
CA TRP A 536 9.41 -14.86 15.64
C TRP A 536 8.43 -15.39 16.69
N SER A 537 8.14 -16.69 16.67
CA SER A 537 7.31 -17.33 17.70
C SER A 537 7.96 -17.26 19.07
N LYS A 538 9.27 -17.53 19.18
CA LYS A 538 10.04 -17.40 20.43
C LYS A 538 10.10 -15.95 20.90
N ARG A 539 10.30 -14.99 20.01
CA ARG A 539 10.34 -13.57 20.33
C ARG A 539 9.01 -13.08 20.90
N ARG A 540 7.89 -13.44 20.28
CA ARG A 540 6.54 -13.11 20.78
C ARG A 540 6.27 -13.74 22.14
N ALA A 541 6.67 -15.00 22.35
CA ALA A 541 6.53 -15.67 23.63
C ALA A 541 7.31 -14.96 24.76
N SER A 542 8.49 -14.39 24.46
CA SER A 542 9.29 -13.65 25.44
C SER A 542 8.69 -12.27 25.79
N ALA A 543 7.91 -11.66 24.88
CA ALA A 543 7.27 -10.37 25.10
C ALA A 543 6.15 -10.42 26.17
N THR A 544 5.50 -11.57 26.30
CA THR A 544 4.38 -11.77 27.26
C THR A 544 4.84 -12.01 28.69
N THR A 545 6.15 -12.08 28.96
CA THR A 545 6.71 -12.45 30.27
C THR A 545 7.19 -11.24 31.10
N LEU A 546 7.06 -10.01 30.61
CA LEU A 546 7.35 -8.76 31.32
C LEU A 546 6.07 -8.12 31.86
#